data_cd33c4ed11063349b32fc99a94045080
#
_entry.id   cd33c4ed11063349b32fc99a94045080
#
_cell.length_a   1.000
_cell.length_b   1.000
_cell.length_c   1.000
_cell.angle_alpha   90.00
_cell.angle_beta   90.00
_cell.angle_gamma   90.00
#
_symmetry.space_group_name_H-M   'P 1'
#
loop_
_entity.id
_entity.type
_entity.pdbx_description
1 polymer ?
#
loop_
_entity_poly.entity_id
_entity_poly.type
_entity_poly.pdbx_seq_one_letter_code
_entity_poly.pdbx_strand_id
1 'polypeptide(L)'
;MRDWIANNAARPEDAATLEFDTAAKIRELQASIETVIRGKSETVKYALVALFAKGHLLIEDVPGIGKTTLSNALAKALDLSIQRIQFTSDLLPSDVIGLSIFNQQSGEFEWKPGPIFSNVVLADEINRTTPKTQSALLEAMAEEQVTVEGVSRHLPMPFVVIATQNPSEHHGTYPLPESQLDRFMLRLHMGYPSFEDEKRILKDRAGIDPLEFVRPVLSRDDIIEIQALVGRVRVDDSLLEYLLQIVDATRRSESLELGVSPRGSLALFRCAQALALVEGRDYCIADDIKKLVIPCFGHRIIVNSRSAGLKNRTNEAEHALLEILRTLAVPI
;
A
#
# COMPACT_ATOMS: atom_id res chain seq x y z
N MET A 1 -31.81 -0.79 -20.38
CA MET A 1 -30.87 -0.20 -19.41
C MET A 1 -31.49 0.07 -18.03
N ARG A 2 -32.76 0.47 -17.93
CA ARG A 2 -33.49 0.62 -16.64
C ARG A 2 -33.84 -0.72 -15.97
N ASP A 3 -34.12 -1.77 -16.73
CA ASP A 3 -34.54 -3.07 -16.18
C ASP A 3 -33.36 -3.93 -15.69
N TRP A 4 -32.11 -3.62 -16.08
CA TRP A 4 -30.93 -4.29 -15.58
C TRP A 4 -30.54 -3.84 -14.16
N ILE A 5 -30.82 -2.57 -13.82
CA ILE A 5 -30.56 -1.98 -12.49
C ILE A 5 -31.56 -2.50 -11.45
N ALA A 6 -32.80 -2.78 -11.85
CA ALA A 6 -33.84 -3.25 -10.93
C ALA A 6 -33.68 -4.71 -10.49
N ASN A 7 -33.00 -5.55 -11.28
CA ASN A 7 -32.85 -6.99 -10.98
C ASN A 7 -31.59 -7.35 -10.19
N ASN A 8 -30.66 -6.40 -9.92
CA ASN A 8 -29.42 -6.65 -9.20
C ASN A 8 -29.29 -5.86 -7.89
N ALA A 9 -30.37 -5.31 -7.37
CA ALA A 9 -30.40 -4.77 -6.02
C ALA A 9 -30.54 -5.95 -5.02
N ALA A 10 -29.41 -6.38 -4.44
CA ALA A 10 -29.41 -7.29 -3.31
C ALA A 10 -30.37 -6.78 -2.23
N ARG A 11 -31.17 -7.67 -1.62
CA ARG A 11 -32.07 -7.28 -0.53
C ARG A 11 -31.26 -6.71 0.62
N PRO A 12 -31.77 -5.74 1.39
CA PRO A 12 -31.02 -5.16 2.54
C PRO A 12 -30.53 -6.22 3.54
N GLU A 13 -31.25 -7.33 3.69
CA GLU A 13 -30.89 -8.44 4.56
C GLU A 13 -29.70 -9.24 4.03
N ASP A 14 -29.58 -9.41 2.70
CA ASP A 14 -28.45 -10.09 2.06
C ASP A 14 -27.18 -9.23 2.14
N ALA A 15 -27.31 -7.90 2.04
CA ALA A 15 -26.21 -6.96 2.18
C ALA A 15 -25.62 -6.96 3.60
N ALA A 16 -26.47 -6.89 4.64
CA ALA A 16 -26.04 -6.91 6.04
C ALA A 16 -25.34 -8.23 6.42
N THR A 17 -25.80 -9.36 5.87
CA THR A 17 -25.22 -10.68 6.12
C THR A 17 -23.85 -10.81 5.43
N LEU A 18 -23.70 -10.31 4.19
CA LEU A 18 -22.44 -10.27 3.45
C LEU A 18 -21.39 -9.39 4.14
N GLU A 19 -21.80 -8.23 4.66
CA GLU A 19 -20.91 -7.31 5.37
C GLU A 19 -20.39 -7.92 6.69
N PHE A 20 -21.24 -8.64 7.44
CA PHE A 20 -20.85 -9.30 8.68
C PHE A 20 -19.84 -10.44 8.42
N ASP A 21 -20.06 -11.24 7.38
CA ASP A 21 -19.16 -12.32 6.97
C ASP A 21 -17.81 -11.76 6.50
N THR A 22 -17.82 -10.69 5.71
CA THR A 22 -16.62 -9.99 5.24
C THR A 22 -15.78 -9.46 6.39
N ALA A 23 -16.38 -8.81 7.39
CA ALA A 23 -15.65 -8.30 8.55
C ALA A 23 -15.03 -9.42 9.39
N ALA A 24 -15.69 -10.57 9.50
CA ALA A 24 -15.16 -11.74 10.18
C ALA A 24 -13.94 -12.31 9.44
N LYS A 25 -14.04 -12.49 8.13
CA LYS A 25 -12.93 -12.94 7.27
C LYS A 25 -11.73 -12.00 7.31
N ILE A 26 -11.95 -10.68 7.29
CA ILE A 26 -10.86 -9.70 7.40
C ILE A 26 -10.14 -9.80 8.75
N ARG A 27 -10.87 -9.98 9.85
CA ARG A 27 -10.27 -10.21 11.17
C ARG A 27 -9.47 -11.50 11.22
N GLU A 28 -9.99 -12.58 10.64
CA GLU A 28 -9.27 -13.86 10.53
C GLU A 28 -7.99 -13.71 9.70
N LEU A 29 -8.06 -13.00 8.56
CA LEU A 29 -6.92 -12.69 7.73
C LEU A 29 -5.85 -11.92 8.50
N GLN A 30 -6.23 -10.84 9.20
CA GLN A 30 -5.31 -10.06 10.02
C GLN A 30 -4.66 -10.93 11.10
N ALA A 31 -5.46 -11.70 11.84
CA ALA A 31 -4.96 -12.60 12.88
C ALA A 31 -3.98 -13.65 12.30
N SER A 32 -4.27 -14.21 11.13
CA SER A 32 -3.40 -15.17 10.44
C SER A 32 -2.02 -14.55 10.13
N ILE A 33 -2.00 -13.33 9.58
CA ILE A 33 -0.75 -12.61 9.27
C ILE A 33 0.02 -12.26 10.56
N GLU A 34 -0.67 -11.86 11.62
CA GLU A 34 -0.08 -11.50 12.91
C GLU A 34 0.56 -12.71 13.64
N THR A 35 0.24 -13.93 13.26
CA THR A 35 0.96 -15.12 13.76
C THR A 35 2.43 -15.10 13.33
N VAL A 36 2.75 -14.51 12.21
CA VAL A 36 4.09 -14.41 11.63
C VAL A 36 4.72 -13.04 11.90
N ILE A 37 3.92 -11.96 11.80
CA ILE A 37 4.36 -10.57 12.00
C ILE A 37 4.00 -10.14 13.42
N ARG A 38 4.86 -10.50 14.38
CA ARG A 38 4.60 -10.25 15.80
C ARG A 38 4.72 -8.77 16.18
N GLY A 39 3.76 -8.28 16.98
CA GLY A 39 3.80 -6.95 17.58
C GLY A 39 3.60 -5.78 16.60
N LYS A 40 3.09 -6.04 15.38
CA LYS A 40 2.91 -5.04 14.32
C LYS A 40 1.48 -4.99 13.79
N SER A 41 0.50 -5.09 14.68
CA SER A 41 -0.93 -5.15 14.32
C SER A 41 -1.37 -3.96 13.46
N GLU A 42 -0.95 -2.73 13.80
CA GLU A 42 -1.29 -1.55 12.98
C GLU A 42 -0.66 -1.59 11.58
N THR A 43 0.60 -2.04 11.47
CA THR A 43 1.28 -2.18 10.18
C THR A 43 0.56 -3.19 9.29
N VAL A 44 0.16 -4.34 9.86
CA VAL A 44 -0.63 -5.35 9.15
C VAL A 44 -1.98 -4.77 8.72
N LYS A 45 -2.68 -4.10 9.63
CA LYS A 45 -3.95 -3.44 9.36
C LYS A 45 -3.84 -2.44 8.21
N TYR A 46 -2.86 -1.53 8.23
CA TYR A 46 -2.67 -0.54 7.17
C TYR A 46 -2.21 -1.16 5.84
N ALA A 47 -1.50 -2.27 5.88
CA ALA A 47 -1.19 -3.02 4.66
C ALA A 47 -2.47 -3.59 4.01
N LEU A 48 -3.41 -4.10 4.80
CA LEU A 48 -4.73 -4.54 4.33
C LEU A 48 -5.57 -3.36 3.84
N VAL A 49 -5.56 -2.23 4.55
CA VAL A 49 -6.23 -0.98 4.12
C VAL A 49 -5.75 -0.55 2.74
N ALA A 50 -4.43 -0.52 2.51
CA ALA A 50 -3.88 -0.14 1.21
C ALA A 50 -4.30 -1.13 0.10
N LEU A 51 -4.24 -2.44 0.35
CA LEU A 51 -4.67 -3.46 -0.59
C LEU A 51 -6.16 -3.32 -0.96
N PHE A 52 -7.03 -3.17 0.05
CA PHE A 52 -8.47 -3.05 -0.19
C PHE A 52 -8.86 -1.71 -0.81
N ALA A 53 -8.08 -0.64 -0.56
CA ALA A 53 -8.21 0.64 -1.25
C ALA A 53 -7.63 0.65 -2.68
N LYS A 54 -7.16 -0.50 -3.21
CA LYS A 54 -6.47 -0.65 -4.51
C LYS A 54 -5.21 0.22 -4.61
N GLY A 55 -4.44 0.29 -3.54
CA GLY A 55 -3.24 1.11 -3.48
C GLY A 55 -1.97 0.30 -3.29
N HIS A 56 -0.85 1.01 -3.37
CA HIS A 56 0.49 0.48 -3.21
C HIS A 56 1.11 0.99 -1.91
N LEU A 57 2.04 0.23 -1.36
CA LEU A 57 2.70 0.52 -0.09
C LEU A 57 4.16 0.91 -0.28
N LEU A 58 4.60 1.89 0.48
CA LEU A 58 6.00 2.20 0.69
C LEU A 58 6.36 1.87 2.15
N ILE A 59 7.36 1.04 2.37
CA ILE A 59 7.89 0.73 3.71
C ILE A 59 9.28 1.36 3.83
N GLU A 60 9.36 2.40 4.66
CA GLU A 60 10.63 3.07 4.97
C GLU A 60 11.19 2.55 6.29
N ASP A 61 12.26 1.76 6.20
CA ASP A 61 12.84 1.20 7.41
C ASP A 61 14.22 0.58 7.18
N VAL A 62 14.92 0.32 8.27
CA VAL A 62 16.20 -0.37 8.26
C VAL A 62 16.07 -1.81 7.70
N PRO A 63 17.15 -2.41 7.17
CA PRO A 63 17.14 -3.81 6.75
C PRO A 63 16.86 -4.76 7.91
N GLY A 64 16.30 -5.94 7.60
CA GLY A 64 16.19 -7.06 8.56
C GLY A 64 14.98 -7.03 9.50
N ILE A 65 14.05 -6.08 9.39
CA ILE A 65 12.90 -5.96 10.30
C ILE A 65 11.64 -6.77 9.87
N GLY A 66 11.74 -7.60 8.82
CA GLY A 66 10.64 -8.47 8.41
C GLY A 66 9.78 -7.98 7.25
N LYS A 67 10.24 -6.99 6.44
CA LYS A 67 9.50 -6.48 5.27
C LYS A 67 9.16 -7.59 4.28
N THR A 68 10.12 -8.43 3.94
CA THR A 68 9.92 -9.59 3.05
C THR A 68 8.96 -10.62 3.67
N THR A 69 9.06 -10.84 4.98
CA THR A 69 8.17 -11.74 5.71
C THR A 69 6.72 -11.25 5.66
N LEU A 70 6.47 -9.92 5.84
CA LEU A 70 5.15 -9.32 5.71
C LEU A 70 4.55 -9.53 4.32
N SER A 71 5.34 -9.27 3.27
CA SER A 71 4.87 -9.44 1.89
C SER A 71 4.52 -10.88 1.55
N ASN A 72 5.34 -11.83 2.02
CA ASN A 72 5.08 -13.27 1.84
C ASN A 72 3.86 -13.74 2.65
N ALA A 73 3.71 -13.26 3.89
CA ALA A 73 2.55 -13.60 4.72
C ALA A 73 1.25 -13.07 4.11
N LEU A 74 1.25 -11.83 3.62
CA LEU A 74 0.12 -11.23 2.89
C LEU A 74 -0.24 -12.07 1.66
N ALA A 75 0.72 -12.32 0.77
CA ALA A 75 0.45 -13.05 -0.47
C ALA A 75 -0.09 -14.46 -0.20
N LYS A 76 0.49 -15.16 0.79
CA LYS A 76 0.09 -16.52 1.14
C LYS A 76 -1.30 -16.58 1.79
N ALA A 77 -1.61 -15.63 2.70
CA ALA A 77 -2.91 -15.56 3.35
C ALA A 77 -4.05 -15.15 2.40
N LEU A 78 -3.70 -14.52 1.27
CA LEU A 78 -4.60 -14.03 0.22
C LEU A 78 -4.66 -14.92 -1.03
N ASP A 79 -3.97 -16.06 -1.03
CA ASP A 79 -3.83 -16.95 -2.19
C ASP A 79 -3.40 -16.21 -3.48
N LEU A 80 -2.47 -15.26 -3.34
CA LEU A 80 -1.98 -14.43 -4.43
C LEU A 80 -0.56 -14.82 -4.84
N SER A 81 -0.27 -14.70 -6.14
CA SER A 81 1.10 -14.83 -6.64
C SER A 81 1.97 -13.69 -6.13
N ILE A 82 3.21 -14.01 -5.74
CA ILE A 82 4.19 -13.02 -5.29
C ILE A 82 5.51 -13.17 -6.04
N GLN A 83 6.12 -12.04 -6.38
CA GLN A 83 7.49 -11.96 -6.88
C GLN A 83 8.26 -10.89 -6.11
N ARG A 84 9.51 -11.22 -5.75
CA ARG A 84 10.45 -10.25 -5.18
C ARG A 84 11.41 -9.79 -6.25
N ILE A 85 11.53 -8.47 -6.40
CA ILE A 85 12.49 -7.82 -7.26
C ILE A 85 13.47 -7.06 -6.36
N GLN A 86 14.73 -7.51 -6.33
CA GLN A 86 15.79 -6.78 -5.64
C GLN A 86 16.31 -5.70 -6.57
N PHE A 87 16.11 -4.44 -6.21
CA PHE A 87 16.57 -3.32 -7.01
C PHE A 87 18.05 -3.06 -6.77
N THR A 88 18.83 -3.10 -7.83
CA THR A 88 20.28 -2.87 -7.85
C THR A 88 20.62 -1.83 -8.91
N SER A 89 21.82 -1.25 -8.88
CA SER A 89 22.23 -0.19 -9.80
C SER A 89 22.32 -0.63 -11.27
N ASP A 90 22.45 -1.93 -11.50
CA ASP A 90 22.58 -2.56 -12.83
C ASP A 90 21.25 -3.12 -13.36
N LEU A 91 20.18 -3.11 -12.55
CA LEU A 91 18.85 -3.61 -12.96
C LEU A 91 18.27 -2.75 -14.09
N LEU A 92 17.87 -3.40 -15.18
CA LEU A 92 17.27 -2.76 -16.34
C LEU A 92 15.73 -2.76 -16.26
N PRO A 93 15.03 -1.85 -16.92
CA PRO A 93 13.56 -1.88 -17.04
C PRO A 93 13.03 -3.21 -17.58
N SER A 94 13.72 -3.81 -18.59
CA SER A 94 13.36 -5.11 -19.16
C SER A 94 13.37 -6.26 -18.15
N ASP A 95 14.24 -6.18 -17.13
CA ASP A 95 14.31 -7.20 -16.08
C ASP A 95 13.07 -7.16 -15.16
N VAL A 96 12.40 -6.00 -15.09
CA VAL A 96 11.18 -5.78 -14.33
C VAL A 96 9.93 -6.13 -15.15
N ILE A 97 9.82 -5.57 -16.36
CA ILE A 97 8.61 -5.66 -17.18
C ILE A 97 8.59 -6.82 -18.17
N GLY A 98 9.74 -7.45 -18.43
CA GLY A 98 9.90 -8.51 -19.43
C GLY A 98 10.44 -8.01 -20.76
N LEU A 99 10.74 -8.95 -21.64
CA LEU A 99 11.34 -8.70 -22.96
C LEU A 99 10.95 -9.78 -23.96
N SER A 100 11.06 -9.48 -25.26
CA SER A 100 10.90 -10.47 -26.31
C SER A 100 12.24 -11.12 -26.63
N ILE A 101 12.24 -12.45 -26.71
CA ILE A 101 13.41 -13.26 -27.03
C ILE A 101 13.16 -13.93 -28.38
N PHE A 102 14.13 -13.84 -29.28
CA PHE A 102 14.06 -14.53 -30.58
C PHE A 102 14.20 -16.04 -30.37
N ASN A 103 13.15 -16.78 -30.73
CA ASN A 103 13.16 -18.23 -30.72
C ASN A 103 13.71 -18.74 -32.05
N GLN A 104 14.91 -19.33 -32.03
CA GLN A 104 15.56 -19.85 -33.25
C GLN A 104 14.82 -21.03 -33.87
N GLN A 105 14.00 -21.78 -33.11
CA GLN A 105 13.26 -22.94 -33.64
C GLN A 105 11.99 -22.51 -34.38
N SER A 106 11.25 -21.54 -33.85
CA SER A 106 10.04 -21.01 -34.50
C SER A 106 10.33 -19.90 -35.49
N GLY A 107 11.49 -19.22 -35.42
CA GLY A 107 11.83 -18.05 -36.20
C GLY A 107 11.10 -16.79 -35.80
N GLU A 108 10.45 -16.79 -34.64
CA GLU A 108 9.62 -15.70 -34.14
C GLU A 108 10.13 -15.13 -32.81
N PHE A 109 9.72 -13.88 -32.50
CA PHE A 109 9.95 -13.30 -31.20
C PHE A 109 8.89 -13.76 -30.19
N GLU A 110 9.31 -14.39 -29.12
CA GLU A 110 8.46 -14.81 -28.02
C GLU A 110 8.62 -13.84 -26.86
N TRP A 111 7.49 -13.28 -26.40
CA TRP A 111 7.51 -12.42 -25.22
C TRP A 111 7.62 -13.26 -23.95
N LYS A 112 8.56 -12.88 -23.09
CA LYS A 112 8.73 -13.46 -21.75
C LYS A 112 8.32 -12.41 -20.72
N PRO A 113 7.25 -12.68 -19.91
CA PRO A 113 6.81 -11.76 -18.88
C PRO A 113 7.90 -11.55 -17.81
N GLY A 114 8.07 -10.32 -17.38
CA GLY A 114 8.90 -10.00 -16.24
C GLY A 114 8.21 -10.29 -14.90
N PRO A 115 8.94 -10.20 -13.78
CA PRO A 115 8.42 -10.49 -12.44
C PRO A 115 7.28 -9.57 -12.01
N ILE A 116 7.07 -8.43 -12.68
CA ILE A 116 5.94 -7.53 -12.41
C ILE A 116 4.58 -8.18 -12.71
N PHE A 117 4.53 -9.23 -13.52
CA PHE A 117 3.29 -9.97 -13.84
C PHE A 117 2.91 -10.94 -12.71
N SER A 118 2.80 -10.40 -11.50
CA SER A 118 2.35 -11.07 -10.29
C SER A 118 1.38 -10.18 -9.53
N ASN A 119 0.50 -10.75 -8.71
CA ASN A 119 -0.47 -9.99 -7.92
C ASN A 119 0.22 -9.12 -6.87
N VAL A 120 1.23 -9.67 -6.18
CA VAL A 120 2.03 -8.97 -5.17
C VAL A 120 3.46 -8.86 -5.68
N VAL A 121 3.97 -7.63 -5.80
CA VAL A 121 5.36 -7.36 -6.15
C VAL A 121 6.05 -6.71 -4.97
N LEU A 122 7.03 -7.41 -4.40
CA LEU A 122 7.94 -6.81 -3.42
C LEU A 122 9.10 -6.15 -4.17
N ALA A 123 9.06 -4.84 -4.30
CA ALA A 123 10.13 -4.02 -4.88
C ALA A 123 11.12 -3.64 -3.77
N ASP A 124 12.14 -4.46 -3.56
CA ASP A 124 13.07 -4.32 -2.43
C ASP A 124 14.20 -3.34 -2.78
N GLU A 125 14.40 -2.33 -1.92
CA GLU A 125 15.41 -1.27 -2.06
C GLU A 125 15.26 -0.46 -3.37
N ILE A 126 14.04 0.00 -3.68
CA ILE A 126 13.70 0.70 -4.94
C ILE A 126 14.59 1.91 -5.22
N ASN A 127 15.14 2.55 -4.19
CA ASN A 127 16.05 3.70 -4.31
C ASN A 127 17.48 3.32 -4.74
N ARG A 128 17.82 2.03 -4.90
CA ARG A 128 19.15 1.59 -5.36
C ARG A 128 19.29 1.47 -6.88
N THR A 129 18.20 1.52 -7.63
CA THR A 129 18.24 1.45 -9.09
C THR A 129 18.13 2.82 -9.75
N THR A 130 18.42 2.86 -11.05
CA THR A 130 18.36 4.09 -11.83
C THR A 130 16.94 4.64 -11.95
N PRO A 131 16.75 5.97 -12.12
CA PRO A 131 15.44 6.58 -12.31
C PRO A 131 14.63 5.98 -13.47
N LYS A 132 15.30 5.46 -14.51
CA LYS A 132 14.66 4.82 -15.65
C LYS A 132 13.95 3.53 -15.25
N THR A 133 14.58 2.70 -14.43
CA THR A 133 14.02 1.44 -13.95
C THR A 133 12.93 1.70 -12.90
N GLN A 134 13.14 2.69 -12.02
CA GLN A 134 12.09 3.15 -11.08
C GLN A 134 10.83 3.58 -11.86
N SER A 135 10.99 4.39 -12.92
CA SER A 135 9.86 4.88 -13.72
C SER A 135 9.06 3.75 -14.35
N ALA A 136 9.70 2.67 -14.82
CA ALA A 136 9.00 1.52 -15.39
C ALA A 136 8.06 0.84 -14.38
N LEU A 137 8.51 0.64 -13.15
CA LEU A 137 7.65 0.10 -12.08
C LEU A 137 6.52 1.06 -11.73
N LEU A 138 6.85 2.35 -11.55
CA LEU A 138 5.89 3.36 -11.12
C LEU A 138 4.83 3.67 -12.20
N GLU A 139 5.17 3.54 -13.48
CA GLU A 139 4.20 3.63 -14.58
C GLU A 139 3.23 2.44 -14.52
N ALA A 140 3.75 1.23 -14.37
CA ALA A 140 2.93 0.04 -14.23
C ALA A 140 1.98 0.08 -13.02
N MET A 141 2.42 0.69 -11.90
CA MET A 141 1.56 0.94 -10.74
C MET A 141 0.39 1.89 -11.04
N ALA A 142 0.62 2.89 -11.88
CA ALA A 142 -0.40 3.90 -12.18
C ALA A 142 -1.42 3.44 -13.23
N GLU A 143 -0.96 2.66 -14.22
CA GLU A 143 -1.73 2.28 -15.40
C GLU A 143 -2.28 0.86 -15.32
N GLU A 144 -1.85 0.05 -14.31
CA GLU A 144 -2.19 -1.38 -14.16
C GLU A 144 -1.88 -2.21 -15.42
N GLN A 145 -0.99 -1.70 -16.26
CA GLN A 145 -0.52 -2.31 -17.50
C GLN A 145 0.91 -1.88 -17.82
N VAL A 146 1.56 -2.62 -18.68
CA VAL A 146 2.87 -2.26 -19.26
C VAL A 146 2.80 -2.32 -20.77
N THR A 147 3.51 -1.42 -21.44
CA THR A 147 3.62 -1.42 -22.91
C THR A 147 5.03 -1.83 -23.29
N VAL A 148 5.16 -2.98 -23.94
CA VAL A 148 6.42 -3.52 -24.45
C VAL A 148 6.31 -3.71 -25.95
N GLU A 149 7.23 -3.12 -26.73
CA GLU A 149 7.25 -3.19 -28.20
C GLU A 149 5.91 -2.77 -28.86
N GLY A 150 5.25 -1.76 -28.30
CA GLY A 150 3.99 -1.25 -28.80
C GLY A 150 2.74 -2.09 -28.44
N VAL A 151 2.92 -3.17 -27.67
CA VAL A 151 1.81 -4.00 -27.19
C VAL A 151 1.57 -3.74 -25.72
N SER A 152 0.36 -3.26 -25.37
CA SER A 152 -0.06 -3.10 -23.98
C SER A 152 -0.53 -4.42 -23.38
N ARG A 153 -0.07 -4.74 -22.19
CA ARG A 153 -0.35 -5.98 -21.45
C ARG A 153 -0.80 -5.63 -20.04
N HIS A 154 -2.01 -6.05 -19.69
CA HIS A 154 -2.57 -5.83 -18.35
C HIS A 154 -1.87 -6.68 -17.30
N LEU A 155 -1.71 -6.11 -16.12
CA LEU A 155 -1.20 -6.81 -14.96
C LEU A 155 -2.29 -7.66 -14.30
N PRO A 156 -1.94 -8.74 -13.58
CA PRO A 156 -2.92 -9.56 -12.90
C PRO A 156 -3.60 -8.79 -11.76
N MET A 157 -4.93 -8.85 -11.70
CA MET A 157 -5.70 -8.18 -10.63
C MET A 157 -6.06 -9.17 -9.51
N PRO A 158 -6.06 -8.75 -8.23
CA PRO A 158 -5.59 -7.46 -7.74
C PRO A 158 -4.08 -7.32 -7.93
N PHE A 159 -3.61 -6.09 -8.18
CA PHE A 159 -2.19 -5.78 -8.32
C PHE A 159 -1.73 -4.83 -7.21
N VAL A 160 -0.76 -5.25 -6.42
CA VAL A 160 -0.17 -4.43 -5.36
C VAL A 160 1.34 -4.48 -5.37
N VAL A 161 1.96 -3.31 -5.29
CA VAL A 161 3.39 -3.17 -5.08
C VAL A 161 3.64 -2.80 -3.62
N ILE A 162 4.53 -3.53 -2.98
CA ILE A 162 5.10 -3.21 -1.68
C ILE A 162 6.55 -2.83 -1.94
N ALA A 163 6.82 -1.53 -2.01
CA ALA A 163 8.18 -1.04 -2.19
C ALA A 163 8.86 -0.82 -0.85
N THR A 164 10.16 -1.09 -0.80
CA THR A 164 10.96 -0.78 0.39
C THR A 164 12.06 0.22 0.03
N GLN A 165 12.36 1.10 0.96
CA GLN A 165 13.56 1.93 0.91
C GLN A 165 14.21 2.05 2.28
N ASN A 166 15.53 2.22 2.28
CA ASN A 166 16.30 2.46 3.49
C ASN A 166 16.65 3.95 3.55
N PRO A 167 16.07 4.70 4.50
CA PRO A 167 16.31 6.14 4.59
C PRO A 167 17.72 6.50 5.09
N SER A 168 18.47 5.56 5.66
CA SER A 168 19.82 5.78 6.18
C SER A 168 20.94 5.58 5.16
N GLU A 169 20.65 4.99 4.01
CA GLU A 169 21.63 4.77 2.95
C GLU A 169 21.67 5.94 1.95
N HIS A 170 22.74 6.74 2.01
CA HIS A 170 22.92 7.91 1.15
C HIS A 170 23.88 7.65 -0.02
N HIS A 171 24.73 6.61 0.04
CA HIS A 171 25.71 6.32 -0.98
C HIS A 171 25.15 5.34 -2.02
N GLY A 172 25.24 5.73 -3.30
CA GLY A 172 24.80 4.87 -4.41
C GLY A 172 23.28 4.70 -4.53
N THR A 173 22.51 5.64 -3.97
CA THR A 173 21.05 5.64 -4.06
C THR A 173 20.52 6.80 -4.91
N TYR A 174 19.39 6.56 -5.56
CA TYR A 174 18.62 7.53 -6.30
C TYR A 174 17.27 7.75 -5.59
N PRO A 175 17.13 8.82 -4.79
CA PRO A 175 15.88 9.07 -4.07
C PRO A 175 14.73 9.24 -5.06
N LEU A 176 13.55 8.73 -4.66
CA LEU A 176 12.33 8.93 -5.43
C LEU A 176 11.90 10.40 -5.35
N PRO A 177 11.63 11.06 -6.50
CA PRO A 177 11.02 12.38 -6.51
C PRO A 177 9.62 12.37 -5.87
N GLU A 178 9.15 13.52 -5.39
CA GLU A 178 7.84 13.68 -4.73
C GLU A 178 6.68 13.21 -5.62
N SER A 179 6.74 13.52 -6.92
CA SER A 179 5.74 13.08 -7.90
C SER A 179 5.65 11.57 -8.07
N GLN A 180 6.72 10.86 -7.73
CA GLN A 180 6.78 9.40 -7.73
C GLN A 180 6.32 8.82 -6.39
N LEU A 181 6.70 9.47 -5.28
CA LEU A 181 6.22 9.11 -3.94
C LEU A 181 4.69 9.23 -3.84
N ASP A 182 4.08 10.21 -4.50
CA ASP A 182 2.61 10.42 -4.52
C ASP A 182 1.83 9.24 -5.15
N ARG A 183 2.50 8.30 -5.82
CA ARG A 183 1.88 7.06 -6.35
C ARG A 183 1.66 5.99 -5.29
N PHE A 184 2.41 6.02 -4.20
CA PHE A 184 2.18 5.12 -3.06
C PHE A 184 1.03 5.63 -2.22
N MET A 185 0.09 4.76 -1.90
CA MET A 185 -1.11 5.11 -1.13
C MET A 185 -0.78 5.41 0.33
N LEU A 186 -0.03 4.52 0.96
CA LEU A 186 0.44 4.66 2.33
C LEU A 186 1.96 4.48 2.42
N ARG A 187 2.58 5.26 3.32
CA ARG A 187 3.94 5.04 3.79
C ARG A 187 3.88 4.52 5.22
N LEU A 188 4.56 3.40 5.46
CA LEU A 188 4.57 2.71 6.74
C LEU A 188 5.99 2.58 7.29
N HIS A 189 6.08 2.60 8.62
CA HIS A 189 7.26 2.23 9.38
C HIS A 189 6.94 1.01 10.23
N MET A 190 7.73 -0.05 10.10
CA MET A 190 7.60 -1.25 10.93
C MET A 190 8.33 -1.08 12.25
N GLY A 191 9.53 -0.49 12.22
CA GLY A 191 10.40 -0.35 13.37
C GLY A 191 10.86 -1.70 13.96
N TYR A 192 11.72 -1.66 14.95
CA TYR A 192 12.15 -2.89 15.64
C TYR A 192 10.98 -3.50 16.43
N PRO A 193 10.98 -4.84 16.60
CA PRO A 193 10.04 -5.50 17.51
C PRO A 193 10.30 -5.07 18.95
N SER A 194 9.30 -5.23 19.83
CA SER A 194 9.52 -5.10 21.26
C SER A 194 10.41 -6.25 21.77
N PHE A 195 11.03 -6.07 22.93
CA PHE A 195 11.84 -7.13 23.53
C PHE A 195 11.08 -8.46 23.68
N GLU A 196 9.81 -8.40 24.09
CA GLU A 196 8.99 -9.59 24.25
C GLU A 196 8.60 -10.23 22.90
N ASP A 197 8.35 -9.40 21.87
CA ASP A 197 8.06 -9.91 20.53
C ASP A 197 9.31 -10.52 19.90
N GLU A 198 10.48 -9.89 20.06
CA GLU A 198 11.75 -10.44 19.57
C GLU A 198 12.09 -11.78 20.23
N LYS A 199 11.88 -11.88 21.55
CA LYS A 199 12.01 -13.14 22.29
C LYS A 199 11.07 -14.24 21.75
N ARG A 200 9.83 -13.88 21.38
CA ARG A 200 8.89 -14.83 20.74
C ARG A 200 9.38 -15.23 19.35
N ILE A 201 9.82 -14.27 18.54
CA ILE A 201 10.37 -14.54 17.20
C ILE A 201 11.55 -15.52 17.28
N LEU A 202 12.45 -15.35 18.23
CA LEU A 202 13.57 -16.26 18.42
C LEU A 202 13.13 -17.68 18.81
N LYS A 203 12.10 -17.80 19.65
CA LYS A 203 11.54 -19.11 20.04
C LYS A 203 10.81 -19.78 18.89
N ASP A 204 9.99 -19.03 18.15
CA ASP A 204 9.20 -19.54 17.03
C ASP A 204 10.10 -20.02 15.87
N ARG A 205 11.23 -19.34 15.63
CA ARG A 205 12.20 -19.70 14.58
C ARG A 205 13.22 -20.77 14.99
N ALA A 206 13.19 -21.27 16.21
CA ALA A 206 14.04 -22.40 16.61
C ALA A 206 13.63 -23.74 15.95
N GLY A 207 12.53 -23.78 15.20
CA GLY A 207 12.00 -24.96 14.51
C GLY A 207 11.62 -24.68 13.06
N ILE A 208 10.33 -24.79 12.75
CA ILE A 208 9.77 -24.62 11.41
C ILE A 208 9.47 -23.11 11.16
N ASP A 209 9.66 -22.64 9.92
CA ASP A 209 9.35 -21.25 9.57
C ASP A 209 7.85 -20.98 9.79
N PRO A 210 7.48 -19.98 10.61
CA PRO A 210 6.07 -19.64 10.86
C PRO A 210 5.26 -19.38 9.59
N LEU A 211 5.90 -18.94 8.50
CA LEU A 211 5.26 -18.79 7.19
C LEU A 211 4.65 -20.10 6.67
N GLU A 212 5.19 -21.26 7.04
CA GLU A 212 4.64 -22.55 6.57
C GLU A 212 3.26 -22.85 7.13
N PHE A 213 2.89 -22.23 8.25
CA PHE A 213 1.59 -22.40 8.90
C PHE A 213 0.51 -21.44 8.39
N VAL A 214 0.88 -20.38 7.70
CA VAL A 214 -0.09 -19.46 7.09
C VAL A 214 -0.88 -20.21 6.03
N ARG A 215 -2.21 -20.15 6.12
CA ARG A 215 -3.13 -20.73 5.15
C ARG A 215 -3.88 -19.61 4.44
N PRO A 216 -4.31 -19.82 3.19
CA PRO A 216 -5.23 -18.92 2.52
C PRO A 216 -6.50 -18.72 3.33
N VAL A 217 -6.88 -17.45 3.56
CA VAL A 217 -8.11 -17.02 4.25
C VAL A 217 -9.08 -16.41 3.26
N LEU A 218 -8.57 -15.64 2.31
CA LEU A 218 -9.34 -15.02 1.23
C LEU A 218 -8.82 -15.50 -0.12
N SER A 219 -9.73 -15.73 -1.05
CA SER A 219 -9.41 -15.95 -2.45
C SER A 219 -9.21 -14.62 -3.20
N ARG A 220 -8.68 -14.70 -4.42
CA ARG A 220 -8.58 -13.56 -5.33
C ARG A 220 -9.93 -12.87 -5.55
N ASP A 221 -11.00 -13.64 -5.72
CA ASP A 221 -12.34 -13.11 -6.00
C ASP A 221 -12.93 -12.43 -4.75
N ASP A 222 -12.71 -12.98 -3.54
CA ASP A 222 -13.08 -12.32 -2.28
C ASP A 222 -12.41 -10.94 -2.16
N ILE A 223 -11.14 -10.81 -2.56
CA ILE A 223 -10.42 -9.52 -2.50
C ILE A 223 -11.03 -8.51 -3.46
N ILE A 224 -11.35 -8.91 -4.68
CA ILE A 224 -11.99 -8.04 -5.68
C ILE A 224 -13.36 -7.57 -5.18
N GLU A 225 -14.13 -8.45 -4.54
CA GLU A 225 -15.41 -8.13 -3.94
C GLU A 225 -15.25 -7.13 -2.78
N ILE A 226 -14.29 -7.37 -1.87
CA ILE A 226 -13.98 -6.44 -0.77
C ILE A 226 -13.57 -5.07 -1.31
N GLN A 227 -12.74 -5.02 -2.36
CA GLN A 227 -12.36 -3.77 -3.02
C GLN A 227 -13.56 -3.01 -3.62
N ALA A 228 -14.58 -3.73 -4.09
CA ALA A 228 -15.83 -3.13 -4.55
C ALA A 228 -16.69 -2.63 -3.38
N LEU A 229 -16.72 -3.36 -2.25
CA LEU A 229 -17.44 -2.96 -1.03
C LEU A 229 -16.86 -1.69 -0.40
N VAL A 230 -15.53 -1.50 -0.43
CA VAL A 230 -14.89 -0.27 0.06
C VAL A 230 -15.53 0.98 -0.57
N GLY A 231 -15.80 0.95 -1.88
CA GLY A 231 -16.44 2.09 -2.57
C GLY A 231 -17.90 2.36 -2.15
N ARG A 232 -18.52 1.45 -1.39
CA ARG A 232 -19.91 1.59 -0.88
C ARG A 232 -19.95 2.09 0.57
N VAL A 233 -18.81 2.11 1.28
CA VAL A 233 -18.73 2.64 2.65
C VAL A 233 -19.13 4.10 2.65
N ARG A 234 -20.09 4.45 3.49
CA ARG A 234 -20.68 5.80 3.56
C ARG A 234 -19.71 6.78 4.22
N VAL A 235 -19.61 7.94 3.64
CA VAL A 235 -18.84 9.07 4.19
C VAL A 235 -19.78 10.26 4.23
N ASP A 236 -20.03 10.79 5.41
CA ASP A 236 -20.85 11.98 5.60
C ASP A 236 -20.15 13.24 5.03
N ASP A 237 -20.95 14.20 4.54
CA ASP A 237 -20.43 15.44 3.98
C ASP A 237 -19.57 16.21 4.98
N SER A 238 -19.90 16.17 6.27
CA SER A 238 -19.11 16.78 7.34
C SER A 238 -17.70 16.19 7.47
N LEU A 239 -17.55 14.88 7.21
CA LEU A 239 -16.25 14.19 7.18
C LEU A 239 -15.47 14.52 5.91
N LEU A 240 -16.15 14.70 4.77
CA LEU A 240 -15.52 15.18 3.54
C LEU A 240 -14.98 16.60 3.71
N GLU A 241 -15.77 17.48 4.32
CA GLU A 241 -15.34 18.84 4.65
C GLU A 241 -14.14 18.82 5.60
N TYR A 242 -14.16 17.99 6.63
CA TYR A 242 -13.05 17.82 7.55
C TYR A 242 -11.77 17.35 6.86
N LEU A 243 -11.85 16.35 5.99
CA LEU A 243 -10.74 15.89 5.17
C LEU A 243 -10.17 17.01 4.31
N LEU A 244 -11.04 17.79 3.64
CA LEU A 244 -10.62 18.90 2.79
C LEU A 244 -10.05 20.07 3.60
N GLN A 245 -10.51 20.31 4.82
CA GLN A 245 -9.91 21.28 5.73
C GLN A 245 -8.48 20.88 6.12
N ILE A 246 -8.23 19.60 6.39
CA ILE A 246 -6.87 19.08 6.64
C ILE A 246 -5.98 19.35 5.42
N VAL A 247 -6.45 18.98 4.22
CA VAL A 247 -5.71 19.18 2.96
C VAL A 247 -5.40 20.66 2.73
N ASP A 248 -6.41 21.54 2.87
CA ASP A 248 -6.25 22.99 2.68
C ASP A 248 -5.28 23.58 3.70
N ALA A 249 -5.34 23.14 4.95
CA ALA A 249 -4.38 23.55 5.99
C ALA A 249 -2.94 23.15 5.62
N THR A 250 -2.71 22.01 4.99
CA THR A 250 -1.36 21.65 4.50
C THR A 250 -0.88 22.60 3.40
N ARG A 251 -1.78 23.07 2.53
CA ARG A 251 -1.44 23.97 1.40
C ARG A 251 -1.18 25.41 1.84
N ARG A 252 -1.76 25.82 2.97
CA ARG A 252 -1.61 27.18 3.53
C ARG A 252 -0.57 27.27 4.63
N SER A 253 -0.03 26.14 5.07
CA SER A 253 0.94 26.11 6.16
C SER A 253 2.27 26.77 5.74
N GLU A 254 2.73 27.75 6.50
CA GLU A 254 4.04 28.40 6.30
C GLU A 254 5.21 27.43 6.58
N SER A 255 4.98 26.37 7.34
CA SER A 255 5.98 25.34 7.63
C SER A 255 6.20 24.38 6.48
N LEU A 256 5.32 24.39 5.45
CA LEU A 256 5.39 23.49 4.31
C LEU A 256 5.69 24.25 3.02
N GLU A 257 6.64 23.75 2.26
CA GLU A 257 6.95 24.22 0.89
C GLU A 257 5.93 23.64 -0.11
N LEU A 258 5.51 22.38 0.11
CA LEU A 258 4.53 21.68 -0.71
C LEU A 258 3.48 21.01 0.19
N GLY A 259 2.21 21.35 -0.03
CA GLY A 259 1.06 20.70 0.59
C GLY A 259 0.54 19.52 -0.22
N VAL A 260 -0.49 18.87 0.29
CA VAL A 260 -1.07 17.63 -0.29
C VAL A 260 -1.74 17.90 -1.65
N SER A 261 -1.46 17.03 -2.62
CA SER A 261 -2.06 17.03 -3.95
C SER A 261 -3.53 16.55 -3.93
N PRO A 262 -4.34 16.81 -4.99
CA PRO A 262 -5.67 16.19 -5.12
C PRO A 262 -5.65 14.67 -5.12
N ARG A 263 -4.56 14.05 -5.63
CA ARG A 263 -4.35 12.60 -5.56
C ARG A 263 -4.22 12.12 -4.11
N GLY A 264 -3.52 12.89 -3.26
CA GLY A 264 -3.42 12.61 -1.84
C GLY A 264 -4.78 12.71 -1.12
N SER A 265 -5.63 13.67 -1.49
CA SER A 265 -7.01 13.77 -0.95
C SER A 265 -7.82 12.52 -1.28
N LEU A 266 -7.78 12.06 -2.54
CA LEU A 266 -8.44 10.82 -2.97
C LEU A 266 -7.87 9.58 -2.28
N ALA A 267 -6.55 9.54 -2.05
CA ALA A 267 -5.90 8.44 -1.34
C ALA A 267 -6.40 8.37 0.12
N LEU A 268 -6.43 9.50 0.84
CA LEU A 268 -6.94 9.53 2.22
C LEU A 268 -8.42 9.13 2.29
N PHE A 269 -9.24 9.62 1.35
CA PHE A 269 -10.66 9.29 1.27
C PHE A 269 -10.87 7.78 1.11
N ARG A 270 -10.20 7.14 0.14
CA ARG A 270 -10.29 5.70 -0.10
C ARG A 270 -9.75 4.87 1.05
N CYS A 271 -8.64 5.30 1.65
CA CYS A 271 -8.08 4.63 2.83
C CYS A 271 -9.00 4.71 4.04
N ALA A 272 -9.70 5.84 4.26
CA ALA A 272 -10.67 5.98 5.34
C ALA A 272 -11.86 5.02 5.16
N GLN A 273 -12.37 4.89 3.93
CA GLN A 273 -13.41 3.90 3.62
C GLN A 273 -12.92 2.47 3.85
N ALA A 274 -11.69 2.14 3.39
CA ALA A 274 -11.11 0.82 3.58
C ALA A 274 -10.85 0.53 5.08
N LEU A 275 -10.39 1.51 5.86
CA LEU A 275 -10.19 1.35 7.30
C LEU A 275 -11.52 1.10 8.03
N ALA A 276 -12.57 1.84 7.69
CA ALA A 276 -13.90 1.61 8.26
C ALA A 276 -14.38 0.18 8.01
N LEU A 277 -14.22 -0.33 6.78
CA LEU A 277 -14.58 -1.72 6.43
C LEU A 277 -13.72 -2.75 7.19
N VAL A 278 -12.40 -2.52 7.31
CA VAL A 278 -11.49 -3.38 8.08
C VAL A 278 -11.88 -3.42 9.56
N GLU A 279 -12.35 -2.30 10.11
CA GLU A 279 -12.89 -2.20 11.47
C GLU A 279 -14.33 -2.75 11.59
N GLY A 280 -14.92 -3.26 10.50
CA GLY A 280 -16.24 -3.88 10.46
C GLY A 280 -17.42 -2.89 10.42
N ARG A 281 -17.21 -1.70 9.84
CA ARG A 281 -18.23 -0.65 9.70
C ARG A 281 -18.51 -0.35 8.23
N ASP A 282 -19.76 -0.05 7.91
CA ASP A 282 -20.21 0.42 6.59
C ASP A 282 -20.23 1.95 6.48
N TYR A 283 -19.68 2.66 7.47
CA TYR A 283 -19.54 4.12 7.51
C TYR A 283 -18.23 4.55 8.12
N CYS A 284 -17.72 5.68 7.66
CA CYS A 284 -16.51 6.32 8.19
C CYS A 284 -16.83 7.15 9.44
N ILE A 285 -15.82 7.30 10.29
CA ILE A 285 -15.80 8.23 11.42
C ILE A 285 -14.56 9.14 11.33
N ALA A 286 -14.56 10.24 12.06
CA ALA A 286 -13.45 11.19 12.04
C ALA A 286 -12.09 10.57 12.41
N ASP A 287 -12.09 9.56 13.28
CA ASP A 287 -10.88 8.86 13.70
C ASP A 287 -10.24 8.04 12.57
N ASP A 288 -11.02 7.54 11.60
CA ASP A 288 -10.48 6.86 10.43
C ASP A 288 -9.61 7.81 9.60
N ILE A 289 -10.09 9.04 9.41
CA ILE A 289 -9.34 10.09 8.72
C ILE A 289 -8.08 10.44 9.50
N LYS A 290 -8.20 10.76 10.81
CA LYS A 290 -7.08 11.19 11.66
C LYS A 290 -5.94 10.17 11.70
N LYS A 291 -6.25 8.89 11.90
CA LYS A 291 -5.27 7.80 11.97
C LYS A 291 -4.47 7.66 10.68
N LEU A 292 -5.09 7.99 9.54
CA LEU A 292 -4.50 7.81 8.22
C LEU A 292 -3.78 9.06 7.69
N VAL A 293 -3.92 10.23 8.32
CA VAL A 293 -3.25 11.47 7.84
C VAL A 293 -1.74 11.28 7.74
N ILE A 294 -1.08 10.78 8.77
CA ILE A 294 0.37 10.59 8.77
C ILE A 294 0.80 9.52 7.75
N PRO A 295 0.27 8.29 7.75
CA PRO A 295 0.64 7.28 6.77
C PRO A 295 0.35 7.72 5.33
N CYS A 296 -0.72 8.49 5.10
CA CYS A 296 -1.13 8.91 3.77
C CYS A 296 -0.40 10.17 3.30
N PHE A 297 -0.17 11.16 4.16
CA PHE A 297 0.34 12.47 3.76
C PHE A 297 1.83 12.67 4.05
N GLY A 298 2.43 11.94 4.98
CA GLY A 298 3.80 12.17 5.41
C GLY A 298 4.87 12.07 4.32
N HIS A 299 4.60 11.36 3.23
CA HIS A 299 5.48 11.26 2.06
C HIS A 299 5.07 12.15 0.88
N ARG A 300 4.00 12.95 1.05
CA ARG A 300 3.41 13.82 0.03
C ARG A 300 3.63 15.30 0.28
N ILE A 301 4.15 15.65 1.44
CA ILE A 301 4.42 17.04 1.83
C ILE A 301 5.92 17.29 1.91
N ILE A 302 6.32 18.53 1.65
CA ILE A 302 7.71 18.99 1.78
C ILE A 302 7.74 20.07 2.86
N VAL A 303 8.60 19.89 3.85
CA VAL A 303 8.79 20.88 4.91
C VAL A 303 9.79 21.97 4.50
N ASN A 304 9.55 23.21 4.94
CA ASN A 304 10.42 24.37 4.74
C ASN A 304 11.67 24.27 5.64
N SER A 305 12.46 23.19 5.53
CA SER A 305 13.69 23.10 6.32
C SER A 305 14.93 23.20 5.42
N ARG A 306 15.76 24.20 5.70
CA ARG A 306 16.97 24.49 4.92
C ARG A 306 18.18 23.59 5.24
N SER A 307 18.09 22.71 6.26
CA SER A 307 19.28 22.03 6.81
C SER A 307 19.07 20.60 7.31
N ALA A 308 17.91 19.99 7.15
CA ALA A 308 17.61 18.66 7.68
C ALA A 308 18.00 17.55 6.71
N GLY A 309 18.72 16.51 7.19
CA GLY A 309 18.87 15.25 6.48
C GLY A 309 17.53 14.51 6.34
N LEU A 310 17.44 13.54 5.41
CA LEU A 310 16.20 12.81 5.10
C LEU A 310 15.42 12.33 6.32
N LYS A 311 16.09 11.78 7.34
CA LYS A 311 15.47 11.28 8.57
C LYS A 311 14.84 12.39 9.41
N ASN A 312 15.45 13.60 9.44
CA ASN A 312 14.88 14.75 10.12
C ASN A 312 13.66 15.28 9.36
N ARG A 313 13.68 15.28 8.03
CA ARG A 313 12.54 15.73 7.20
C ARG A 313 11.28 14.89 7.42
N THR A 314 11.41 13.56 7.57
CA THR A 314 10.28 12.68 7.88
C THR A 314 9.65 13.06 9.22
N ASN A 315 10.45 13.19 10.27
CA ASN A 315 9.96 13.59 11.60
C ASN A 315 9.33 14.99 11.61
N GLU A 316 9.91 15.94 10.87
CA GLU A 316 9.38 17.30 10.73
C GLU A 316 8.04 17.30 9.97
N ALA A 317 7.90 16.48 8.93
CA ALA A 317 6.66 16.32 8.20
C ALA A 317 5.54 15.74 9.08
N GLU A 318 5.83 14.71 9.85
CA GLU A 318 4.89 14.11 10.80
C GLU A 318 4.49 15.10 11.89
N HIS A 319 5.45 15.86 12.42
CA HIS A 319 5.18 16.90 13.41
C HIS A 319 4.28 18.01 12.84
N ALA A 320 4.56 18.50 11.64
CA ALA A 320 3.74 19.51 10.98
C ALA A 320 2.29 19.01 10.76
N LEU A 321 2.09 17.75 10.35
CA LEU A 321 0.77 17.16 10.22
C LEU A 321 0.04 17.03 11.56
N LEU A 322 0.74 16.64 12.62
CA LEU A 322 0.16 16.58 13.97
C LEU A 322 -0.27 17.94 14.48
N GLU A 323 0.52 18.98 14.23
CA GLU A 323 0.18 20.37 14.56
C GLU A 323 -1.10 20.81 13.82
N ILE A 324 -1.19 20.54 12.50
CA ILE A 324 -2.38 20.84 11.71
C ILE A 324 -3.62 20.14 12.29
N LEU A 325 -3.50 18.84 12.61
CA LEU A 325 -4.62 18.08 13.18
C LEU A 325 -5.10 18.63 14.52
N ARG A 326 -4.21 19.23 15.34
CA ARG A 326 -4.57 19.84 16.64
C ARG A 326 -5.35 21.14 16.48
N THR A 327 -5.17 21.87 15.38
CA THR A 327 -5.82 23.15 15.15
C THR A 327 -7.22 23.05 14.56
N LEU A 328 -7.57 21.90 13.98
CA LEU A 328 -8.85 21.72 13.29
C LEU A 328 -9.90 21.12 14.22
N ALA A 329 -11.11 21.68 14.15
CA ALA A 329 -12.26 21.15 14.87
C ALA A 329 -12.70 19.83 14.24
N VAL A 330 -12.95 18.85 15.09
CA VAL A 330 -13.45 17.53 14.65
C VAL A 330 -14.96 17.61 14.51
N PRO A 331 -15.56 17.16 13.40
CA PRO A 331 -17.01 17.08 13.27
C PRO A 331 -17.58 16.14 14.34
N ILE A 332 -18.72 16.53 14.92
CA ILE A 332 -19.43 15.80 15.96
C ILE A 332 -20.46 14.88 15.31
#